data_718ba90094083c4cf43dd7508318479c
#
_entry.id   718ba90094083c4cf43dd7508318479c
#
_cell.length_a   1.000
_cell.length_b   1.000
_cell.length_c   1.000
_cell.angle_alpha   90.00
_cell.angle_beta   90.00
_cell.angle_gamma   90.00
#
_symmetry.space_group_name_H-M   'P 1'
#
loop_
_entity.id
_entity.type
_entity.pdbx_description
1 polymer ?
#
loop_
_entity_poly.entity_id
_entity_poly.type
_entity_poly.pdbx_seq_one_letter_code
_entity_poly.pdbx_strand_id
1 'polypeptide(L)'
;LSDFYQKKRDLFASQFAGSAWKVLPSAGSFFQCLDYSAITSEKDIDLVDRLTREIKVASIPVSVFYETDPGDKILRFCFAKEDEVLLEAAKRLVQLA
;
A
#
# COMPACT_ATOMS: atom_id res chain seq x y z
N LEU A 1 -13.34 -13.08 4.28
CA LEU A 1 -11.92 -13.35 4.02
C LEU A 1 -11.50 -14.53 4.89
N SER A 2 -10.79 -15.52 4.30
CA SER A 2 -10.35 -16.68 5.05
C SER A 2 -9.25 -16.32 6.05
N ASP A 3 -9.05 -17.17 7.06
CA ASP A 3 -8.00 -16.96 8.05
C ASP A 3 -6.62 -16.89 7.41
N PHE A 4 -6.40 -17.68 6.36
CA PHE A 4 -5.14 -17.70 5.63
C PHE A 4 -4.79 -16.31 5.08
N TYR A 5 -5.74 -15.69 4.39
CA TYR A 5 -5.50 -14.35 3.81
C TYR A 5 -5.57 -13.24 4.84
N GLN A 6 -6.35 -13.42 5.90
CA GLN A 6 -6.40 -12.45 6.99
C GLN A 6 -5.04 -12.37 7.70
N LYS A 7 -4.37 -13.50 7.89
CA LYS A 7 -3.03 -13.51 8.46
C LYS A 7 -2.03 -12.78 7.56
N LYS A 8 -2.13 -12.93 6.24
CA LYS A 8 -1.28 -12.23 5.29
C LYS A 8 -1.50 -10.71 5.35
N ARG A 9 -2.76 -10.28 5.44
CA ARG A 9 -3.10 -8.87 5.60
C ARG A 9 -2.48 -8.32 6.89
N ASP A 10 -2.67 -9.03 7.99
CA ASP A 10 -2.18 -8.60 9.30
C ASP A 10 -0.65 -8.54 9.31
N LEU A 11 0.01 -9.51 8.69
CA LEU A 11 1.45 -9.52 8.55
C LEU A 11 1.95 -8.29 7.79
N PHE A 12 1.35 -8.02 6.63
CA PHE A 12 1.74 -6.87 5.80
C PHE A 12 1.50 -5.56 6.54
N ALA A 13 0.29 -5.39 7.10
CA ALA A 13 -0.08 -4.17 7.81
C ALA A 13 0.81 -3.90 9.03
N SER A 14 1.19 -4.94 9.76
CA SER A 14 2.02 -4.80 10.96
C SER A 14 3.41 -4.21 10.67
N GLN A 15 3.89 -4.36 9.44
CA GLN A 15 5.21 -3.85 9.06
C GLN A 15 5.27 -2.33 9.02
N PHE A 16 4.12 -1.66 8.96
CA PHE A 16 4.06 -0.21 8.84
C PHE A 16 3.88 0.50 10.20
N ALA A 17 3.80 -0.24 11.29
CA ALA A 17 3.68 0.33 12.62
C ALA A 17 4.87 1.24 12.91
N GLY A 18 4.59 2.46 13.37
CA GLY A 18 5.64 3.44 13.67
C GLY A 18 6.24 4.14 12.46
N SER A 19 5.81 3.80 11.24
CA SER A 19 6.28 4.48 10.02
C SER A 19 5.35 5.64 9.67
N ALA A 20 5.74 6.42 8.65
CA ALA A 20 4.91 7.51 8.13
C ALA A 20 3.75 7.02 7.26
N TRP A 21 3.75 5.74 6.86
CA TRP A 21 2.62 5.13 6.18
C TRP A 21 1.50 4.87 7.17
N LYS A 22 0.30 5.30 6.84
CA LYS A 22 -0.87 5.07 7.69
C LYS A 22 -1.70 3.93 7.12
N VAL A 23 -1.87 2.87 7.91
CA VAL A 23 -2.70 1.73 7.53
C VAL A 23 -4.16 2.10 7.71
N LEU A 24 -4.95 1.95 6.65
CA LEU A 24 -6.38 2.23 6.67
C LEU A 24 -7.16 0.93 6.93
N PRO A 25 -8.38 1.03 7.47
CA PRO A 25 -9.23 -0.14 7.65
C PRO A 25 -9.43 -0.88 6.33
N SER A 26 -9.36 -2.22 6.37
CA SER A 26 -9.58 -3.07 5.21
C SER A 26 -10.71 -4.03 5.52
N ALA A 27 -11.61 -4.24 4.57
CA ALA A 27 -12.76 -5.11 4.74
C ALA A 27 -12.97 -5.96 3.50
N GLY A 28 -12.78 -7.29 3.65
CA GLY A 28 -13.26 -8.27 2.70
C GLY A 28 -12.60 -8.34 1.32
N SER A 29 -11.50 -7.63 1.08
CA SER A 29 -10.78 -7.68 -0.19
C SER A 29 -9.36 -8.19 0.01
N PHE A 30 -8.65 -8.44 -1.13
CA PHE A 30 -7.24 -8.82 -1.11
C PHE A 30 -6.30 -7.62 -1.16
N PHE A 31 -6.83 -6.41 -0.93
CA PHE A 31 -6.06 -5.17 -0.98
C PHE A 31 -6.02 -4.51 0.39
N GLN A 32 -4.86 -3.95 0.71
CA GLN A 32 -4.68 -3.09 1.86
C GLN A 32 -4.41 -1.68 1.37
N CYS A 33 -5.21 -0.71 1.81
CA CYS A 33 -5.00 0.69 1.50
C CYS A 33 -4.05 1.30 2.52
N LEU A 34 -3.09 2.09 2.03
CA LEU A 34 -2.16 2.83 2.86
C LEU A 34 -2.23 4.31 2.49
N ASP A 35 -2.32 5.17 3.49
CA ASP A 35 -2.30 6.61 3.32
C ASP A 35 -0.84 7.07 3.39
N TYR A 36 -0.38 7.79 2.36
CA TYR A 36 1.00 8.27 2.25
C TYR A 36 1.12 9.79 2.39
N SER A 37 0.08 10.45 2.85
CA SER A 37 0.04 11.93 2.91
C SER A 37 1.15 12.54 3.77
N ALA A 38 1.66 11.79 4.75
CA ALA A 38 2.76 12.25 5.60
C ALA A 38 4.14 12.06 4.95
N ILE A 39 4.21 11.39 3.79
CA ILE A 39 5.47 11.05 3.12
C ILE A 39 5.77 11.99 1.97
N THR A 40 4.80 12.21 1.10
CA THR A 40 4.98 13.05 -0.09
C THR A 40 3.66 13.65 -0.52
N SER A 41 3.73 14.77 -1.23
CA SER A 41 2.55 15.42 -1.82
C SER A 41 2.31 14.98 -3.26
N GLU A 42 3.07 14.03 -3.78
CA GLU A 42 2.89 13.50 -5.14
C GLU A 42 1.47 12.96 -5.33
N LYS A 43 0.95 13.05 -6.54
CA LYS A 43 -0.30 12.39 -6.90
C LYS A 43 -0.09 10.89 -6.87
N ASP A 44 -1.15 10.15 -6.59
CA ASP A 44 -1.08 8.69 -6.47
C ASP A 44 -0.54 8.01 -7.74
N ILE A 45 -0.98 8.45 -8.92
CA ILE A 45 -0.51 7.92 -10.20
C ILE A 45 1.01 8.09 -10.35
N ASP A 46 1.52 9.27 -9.98
CA ASP A 46 2.94 9.57 -10.07
C ASP A 46 3.76 8.74 -9.08
N LEU A 47 3.23 8.58 -7.86
CA LEU A 47 3.90 7.77 -6.84
C LEU A 47 3.92 6.29 -7.23
N VAL A 48 2.81 5.76 -7.76
CA VAL A 48 2.76 4.38 -8.25
C VAL A 48 3.85 4.12 -9.28
N ASP A 49 4.01 5.03 -10.24
CA ASP A 49 5.04 4.91 -11.27
C ASP A 49 6.44 4.92 -10.65
N ARG A 50 6.68 5.85 -9.73
CA ARG A 50 7.98 5.96 -9.06
C ARG A 50 8.32 4.71 -8.24
N LEU A 51 7.37 4.20 -7.47
CA LEU A 51 7.58 2.99 -6.66
C LEU A 51 7.91 1.78 -7.54
N THR A 52 7.19 1.64 -8.65
CA THR A 52 7.42 0.52 -9.58
C THR A 52 8.81 0.60 -10.19
N ARG A 53 9.25 1.79 -10.60
CA ARG A 53 10.55 1.99 -11.25
C ARG A 53 11.72 1.93 -10.26
N GLU A 54 11.60 2.58 -9.12
CA GLU A 54 12.72 2.77 -8.20
C GLU A 54 12.90 1.65 -7.20
N ILE A 55 11.82 1.12 -6.65
CA ILE A 55 11.93 0.08 -5.63
C ILE A 55 11.23 -1.22 -6.00
N LYS A 56 10.67 -1.30 -7.21
CA LYS A 56 10.05 -2.51 -7.77
C LYS A 56 8.89 -3.02 -6.91
N VAL A 57 8.09 -2.12 -6.36
CA VAL A 57 6.87 -2.46 -5.61
C VAL A 57 5.68 -1.96 -6.40
N ALA A 58 4.80 -2.88 -6.79
CA ALA A 58 3.59 -2.56 -7.54
C ALA A 58 2.46 -2.15 -6.60
N SER A 59 1.68 -1.16 -7.02
CA SER A 59 0.51 -0.70 -6.29
C SER A 59 -0.53 -0.16 -7.26
N ILE A 60 -1.72 0.16 -6.75
CA ILE A 60 -2.81 0.67 -7.56
C ILE A 60 -3.21 2.05 -7.04
N PRO A 61 -3.22 3.09 -7.89
CA PRO A 61 -3.66 4.41 -7.48
C PRO A 61 -5.19 4.42 -7.30
N VAL A 62 -5.66 4.96 -6.18
CA VAL A 62 -7.09 4.95 -5.87
C VAL A 62 -7.86 5.92 -6.75
N SER A 63 -7.24 7.02 -7.19
CA SER A 63 -7.90 8.06 -7.97
C SER A 63 -8.47 7.55 -9.30
N VAL A 64 -7.93 6.46 -9.86
CA VAL A 64 -8.41 5.90 -11.14
C VAL A 64 -9.84 5.35 -11.04
N PHE A 65 -10.35 5.15 -9.83
CA PHE A 65 -11.71 4.65 -9.62
C PHE A 65 -12.74 5.77 -9.50
N TYR A 66 -12.33 7.03 -9.61
CA TYR A 66 -13.20 8.19 -9.49
C TYR A 66 -13.23 8.98 -10.78
N GLU A 67 -14.38 9.57 -11.11
CA GLU A 67 -14.52 10.45 -12.28
C GLU A 67 -13.67 11.73 -12.10
N THR A 68 -13.60 12.20 -10.85
CA THR A 68 -12.80 13.37 -10.48
C THR A 68 -11.82 12.94 -9.40
N ASP A 69 -10.56 13.33 -9.53
CA ASP A 69 -9.54 13.02 -8.53
C ASP A 69 -9.94 13.65 -7.19
N PRO A 70 -10.21 12.84 -6.15
CA PRO A 70 -10.60 13.35 -4.83
C PRO A 70 -9.45 14.01 -4.08
N GLY A 71 -8.21 13.91 -4.59
CA GLY A 71 -7.03 14.45 -3.92
C GLY A 71 -6.52 13.61 -2.76
N ASP A 72 -7.08 12.45 -2.55
CA ASP A 72 -6.63 11.55 -1.48
C ASP A 72 -5.24 10.97 -1.79
N LYS A 73 -4.42 10.87 -0.77
CA LYS A 73 -3.06 10.34 -0.87
C LYS A 73 -3.05 8.88 -0.39
N ILE A 74 -3.71 8.01 -1.15
CA ILE A 74 -3.94 6.61 -0.79
C ILE A 74 -3.53 5.70 -1.93
N LEU A 75 -2.81 4.62 -1.61
CA LEU A 75 -2.47 3.55 -2.54
C LEU A 75 -3.03 2.22 -2.05
N ARG A 76 -3.34 1.33 -2.99
CA ARG A 76 -3.82 -0.02 -2.70
C ARG A 76 -2.72 -1.03 -3.02
N PHE A 77 -2.48 -1.93 -2.08
CA PHE A 77 -1.48 -2.99 -2.22
C PHE A 77 -2.15 -4.35 -2.10
N CYS A 78 -1.85 -5.24 -3.05
CA CYS A 78 -2.35 -6.61 -2.97
C CYS A 78 -1.53 -7.40 -1.96
N PHE A 79 -2.20 -8.04 -0.97
CA PHE A 79 -1.51 -8.87 0.01
C PHE A 79 -1.66 -10.38 -0.28
N ALA A 80 -2.30 -10.77 -1.36
CA ALA A 80 -2.43 -12.17 -1.77
C ALA A 80 -1.14 -12.64 -2.45
N LYS A 81 -0.04 -12.66 -1.67
CA LYS A 81 1.32 -13.00 -2.13
C LYS A 81 2.02 -13.82 -1.06
N GLU A 82 3.17 -14.38 -1.41
CA GLU A 82 4.01 -15.09 -0.43
C GLU A 82 4.47 -14.14 0.67
N ASP A 83 4.62 -14.67 1.89
CA ASP A 83 4.98 -13.86 3.05
C ASP A 83 6.30 -13.10 2.84
N GLU A 84 7.30 -13.75 2.26
CA GLU A 84 8.60 -13.14 2.00
C GLU A 84 8.50 -11.97 1.02
N VAL A 85 7.58 -12.05 0.05
CA VAL A 85 7.31 -10.95 -0.90
C VAL A 85 6.69 -9.78 -0.16
N LEU A 86 5.74 -10.05 0.73
CA LEU A 86 5.07 -9.00 1.52
C LEU A 86 6.06 -8.29 2.45
N LEU A 87 6.91 -9.05 3.11
CA LEU A 87 7.91 -8.49 4.03
C LEU A 87 8.93 -7.63 3.29
N GLU A 88 9.41 -8.09 2.13
CA GLU A 88 10.38 -7.32 1.34
C GLU A 88 9.75 -6.05 0.79
N ALA A 89 8.53 -6.12 0.30
CA ALA A 89 7.82 -4.94 -0.20
C ALA A 89 7.64 -3.90 0.91
N ALA A 90 7.19 -4.34 2.08
CA ALA A 90 7.00 -3.44 3.23
C ALA A 90 8.31 -2.80 3.65
N LYS A 91 9.39 -3.56 3.68
CA LYS A 91 10.72 -3.06 4.02
C LYS A 91 11.14 -1.93 3.08
N ARG A 92 10.95 -2.13 1.78
CA ARG A 92 11.29 -1.12 0.77
C ARG A 92 10.43 0.13 0.91
N LEU A 93 9.14 -0.04 1.17
CA LEU A 93 8.21 1.09 1.35
C LEU A 93 8.56 1.90 2.60
N VAL A 94 8.87 1.24 3.71
CA VAL A 94 9.23 1.92 4.96
C VAL A 94 10.52 2.71 4.81
N GLN A 95 11.48 2.19 4.07
CA GLN A 95 12.76 2.88 3.83
C GLN A 95 12.61 4.13 2.97
N LEU A 96 11.53 4.23 2.21
CA LEU A 96 11.26 5.39 1.36
C LEU A 96 10.93 6.63 2.17
N ALA A 97 10.32 6.46 3.33
CA ALA A 97 9.81 7.55 4.17
C ALA A 97 10.88 8.17 5.06
#